data_2f0d8021847b5bc0295b75fdfd35612f
#
_entry.id   2f0d8021847b5bc0295b75fdfd35612f
#
_cell.length_a   1.000
_cell.length_b   1.000
_cell.length_c   1.000
_cell.angle_alpha   90.00
_cell.angle_beta   90.00
_cell.angle_gamma   90.00
#
_symmetry.space_group_name_H-M   'P 1'
#
loop_
_entity.id
_entity.type
_entity.pdbx_description
1 polymer ?
#
loop_
_entity_poly.entity_id
_entity_poly.type
_entity_poly.pdbx_seq_one_letter_code
_entity_poly.pdbx_strand_id
1 'polypeptide(L)'
;MRWNPLVPELSVSDIFASLDFYVKGVGFRILFSREDPLFACLGLNGAQLMLEEDRPEFAGRVRAPRGRGVSLQIEVPDVGAARSRLTALGVRPFRDLRQIWYETGARGAKLEGQTEFVVRDPDGYLIRLVEVL
;
A
#
# COMPACT_ATOMS: atom_id res chain seq x y z
N MET A 1 -8.43 -11.78 16.03
CA MET A 1 -8.07 -11.36 14.67
C MET A 1 -7.64 -12.57 13.86
N ARG A 2 -8.01 -12.60 12.60
CA ARG A 2 -7.62 -13.70 11.71
C ARG A 2 -6.55 -13.22 10.74
N TRP A 3 -5.38 -13.86 10.77
CA TRP A 3 -4.27 -13.56 9.88
C TRP A 3 -4.53 -14.13 8.48
N ASN A 4 -4.18 -13.33 7.45
CA ASN A 4 -4.06 -13.87 6.11
C ASN A 4 -2.85 -14.81 6.02
N PRO A 5 -2.87 -15.82 5.12
CA PRO A 5 -1.70 -16.67 4.92
C PRO A 5 -0.44 -15.90 4.49
N LEU A 6 -0.64 -14.79 3.77
CA LEU A 6 0.44 -13.89 3.37
C LEU A 6 0.16 -12.50 3.90
N VAL A 7 1.09 -11.95 4.66
CA VAL A 7 1.02 -10.57 5.16
C VAL A 7 2.37 -9.91 4.94
N PRO A 8 2.47 -8.93 4.02
CA PRO A 8 3.70 -8.17 3.85
C PRO A 8 4.00 -7.35 5.11
N GLU A 9 5.28 -7.23 5.43
CA GLU A 9 5.77 -6.32 6.47
C GLU A 9 6.77 -5.36 5.86
N LEU A 10 6.52 -4.07 6.02
CA LEU A 10 7.38 -3.02 5.51
C LEU A 10 8.15 -2.39 6.67
N SER A 11 9.47 -2.31 6.51
CA SER A 11 10.30 -1.48 7.38
C SER A 11 10.17 -0.03 6.93
N VAL A 12 9.84 0.86 7.86
CA VAL A 12 9.56 2.27 7.55
C VAL A 12 10.46 3.18 8.37
N SER A 13 10.77 4.35 7.82
CA SER A 13 11.65 5.32 8.51
C SER A 13 10.92 6.14 9.56
N ASP A 14 9.63 6.41 9.34
CA ASP A 14 8.77 7.20 10.22
C ASP A 14 7.36 6.62 10.13
N ILE A 15 6.98 5.86 11.17
CA ILE A 15 5.71 5.15 11.16
C ILE A 15 4.50 6.11 11.12
N PHE A 16 4.63 7.32 11.67
CA PHE A 16 3.51 8.27 11.66
C PHE A 16 3.27 8.82 10.25
N ALA A 17 4.33 9.07 9.49
CA ALA A 17 4.20 9.44 8.08
C ALA A 17 3.58 8.29 7.27
N SER A 18 4.00 7.06 7.53
CA SER A 18 3.44 5.88 6.88
C SER A 18 1.98 5.66 7.24
N LEU A 19 1.60 5.87 8.49
CA LEU A 19 0.20 5.77 8.92
C LEU A 19 -0.68 6.83 8.26
N ASP A 20 -0.19 8.06 8.11
CA ASP A 20 -0.93 9.08 7.37
C ASP A 20 -1.19 8.61 5.93
N PHE A 21 -0.18 8.07 5.28
CA PHE A 21 -0.33 7.55 3.91
C PHE A 21 -1.32 6.38 3.84
N TYR A 22 -1.13 5.35 4.66
CA TYR A 22 -1.93 4.12 4.55
C TYR A 22 -3.31 4.25 5.18
N VAL A 23 -3.46 4.96 6.27
CA VAL A 23 -4.74 5.09 6.97
C VAL A 23 -5.56 6.25 6.39
N LYS A 24 -5.03 7.46 6.40
CA LYS A 24 -5.76 8.63 5.89
C LYS A 24 -5.84 8.65 4.37
N GLY A 25 -4.80 8.20 3.69
CA GLY A 25 -4.73 8.20 2.24
C GLY A 25 -5.39 6.99 1.61
N VAL A 26 -4.84 5.81 1.82
CA VAL A 26 -5.32 4.57 1.18
C VAL A 26 -6.64 4.10 1.77
N GLY A 27 -6.83 4.23 3.07
CA GLY A 27 -8.07 3.87 3.74
C GLY A 27 -7.97 2.64 4.65
N PHE A 28 -6.76 2.21 4.99
CA PHE A 28 -6.57 1.13 5.96
C PHE A 28 -7.06 1.53 7.34
N ARG A 29 -7.39 0.53 8.16
CA ARG A 29 -7.64 0.68 9.58
C ARG A 29 -6.52 0.03 10.37
N ILE A 30 -6.19 0.59 11.53
CA ILE A 30 -5.26 -0.03 12.45
C ILE A 30 -5.98 -1.17 13.16
N LEU A 31 -5.52 -2.40 12.96
CA LEU A 31 -6.06 -3.58 13.65
C LEU A 31 -5.47 -3.69 15.03
N PHE A 32 -4.17 -3.50 15.16
CA PHE A 32 -3.47 -3.34 16.42
C PHE A 32 -2.12 -2.67 16.21
N SER A 33 -1.51 -2.19 17.29
CA SER A 33 -0.21 -1.53 17.25
C SER A 33 0.60 -1.83 18.50
N ARG A 34 1.91 -1.59 18.42
CA ARG A 34 2.86 -1.72 19.55
C ARG A 34 3.79 -0.51 19.55
N GLU A 35 4.40 -0.23 20.69
CA GLU A 35 5.22 0.97 20.86
C GLU A 35 6.73 0.69 20.86
N ASP A 36 7.16 -0.50 21.19
CA ASP A 36 8.59 -0.83 21.30
C ASP A 36 8.90 -2.18 20.66
N PRO A 37 9.38 -2.22 19.41
CA PRO A 37 9.47 -1.09 18.47
C PRO A 37 8.10 -0.59 18.00
N LEU A 38 8.05 0.60 17.45
CA LEU A 38 6.81 1.11 16.86
C LEU A 38 6.38 0.21 15.70
N PHE A 39 5.17 -0.28 15.82
CA PHE A 39 4.62 -1.28 14.89
C PHE A 39 3.11 -1.08 14.74
N ALA A 40 2.60 -1.31 13.54
CA ALA A 40 1.17 -1.33 13.29
C ALA A 40 0.81 -2.45 12.33
N CYS A 41 -0.29 -3.13 12.60
CA CYS A 41 -0.92 -4.05 11.68
C CYS A 41 -2.19 -3.41 11.15
N LEU A 42 -2.31 -3.35 9.82
CA LEU A 42 -3.35 -2.63 9.12
C LEU A 42 -4.24 -3.61 8.36
N GLY A 43 -5.52 -3.26 8.23
CA GLY A 43 -6.47 -4.05 7.45
C GLY A 43 -7.36 -3.17 6.57
N LEU A 44 -7.66 -3.68 5.37
CA LEU A 44 -8.57 -3.02 4.42
C LEU A 44 -9.26 -4.09 3.59
N ASN A 45 -10.55 -4.32 3.86
CA ASN A 45 -11.38 -5.27 3.09
C ASN A 45 -10.68 -6.61 2.82
N GLY A 46 -10.08 -7.20 3.85
CA GLY A 46 -9.37 -8.48 3.75
C GLY A 46 -7.88 -8.36 3.44
N ALA A 47 -7.40 -7.25 2.92
CA ALA A 47 -5.97 -7.01 2.79
C ALA A 47 -5.36 -6.74 4.17
N GLN A 48 -4.16 -7.24 4.41
CA GLN A 48 -3.41 -6.98 5.65
C GLN A 48 -2.01 -6.54 5.32
N LEU A 49 -1.51 -5.58 6.08
CA LEU A 49 -0.18 -5.00 5.91
C LEU A 49 0.39 -4.66 7.27
N MET A 50 1.65 -5.01 7.50
CA MET A 50 2.36 -4.66 8.72
C MET A 50 3.40 -3.58 8.44
N LEU A 51 3.55 -2.65 9.38
CA LEU A 51 4.57 -1.61 9.36
C LEU A 51 5.38 -1.72 10.63
N GLU A 52 6.70 -1.71 10.52
CA GLU A 52 7.61 -1.62 11.67
C GLU A 52 8.59 -0.49 11.43
N GLU A 53 8.69 0.43 12.40
CA GLU A 53 9.67 1.51 12.28
C GLU A 53 11.08 0.94 12.45
N ASP A 54 12.02 1.48 11.69
CA ASP A 54 13.42 1.09 11.78
C ASP A 54 13.91 1.14 13.22
N ARG A 55 14.59 0.08 13.65
CA ARG A 55 15.26 0.10 14.94
C ARG A 55 16.40 1.10 14.92
N PRO A 56 16.73 1.73 16.07
CA PRO A 56 17.80 2.77 16.11
C PRO A 56 19.12 2.31 15.51
N GLU A 57 19.51 1.04 15.71
CA GLU A 57 20.76 0.50 15.16
C GLU A 57 20.76 0.38 13.64
N PHE A 58 19.59 0.44 13.00
CA PHE A 58 19.46 0.37 11.53
C PHE A 58 19.08 1.71 10.91
N ALA A 59 18.82 2.74 11.72
CA ALA A 59 18.39 4.05 11.23
C ALA A 59 19.41 4.62 10.24
N GLY A 60 18.92 5.06 9.08
CA GLY A 60 19.74 5.62 8.03
C GLY A 60 20.51 4.62 7.18
N ARG A 61 20.44 3.32 7.48
CA ARG A 61 21.14 2.28 6.70
C ARG A 61 20.34 1.79 5.50
N VAL A 62 19.03 1.91 5.56
CA VAL A 62 18.16 1.52 4.44
C VAL A 62 17.82 2.76 3.64
N ARG A 63 18.24 2.77 2.38
CA ARG A 63 18.10 3.94 1.49
C ARG A 63 16.79 3.88 0.69
N ALA A 64 16.18 5.05 0.50
CA ALA A 64 15.06 5.18 -0.42
C ALA A 64 15.56 5.13 -1.89
N PRO A 65 14.75 4.68 -2.85
CA PRO A 65 13.44 4.08 -2.62
C PRO A 65 13.56 2.67 -2.05
N ARG A 66 12.81 2.37 -1.01
CA ARG A 66 12.76 1.02 -0.44
C ARG A 66 11.88 0.11 -1.31
N GLY A 67 12.07 -1.19 -1.19
CA GLY A 67 11.29 -2.19 -1.91
C GLY A 67 11.61 -2.27 -3.39
N ARG A 68 12.85 -2.05 -3.78
CA ARG A 68 13.28 -2.13 -5.18
C ARG A 68 12.98 -3.51 -5.75
N GLY A 69 12.30 -3.53 -6.90
CA GLY A 69 11.88 -4.76 -7.55
C GLY A 69 10.61 -5.38 -6.98
N VAL A 70 9.96 -4.72 -6.01
CA VAL A 70 8.71 -5.19 -5.40
C VAL A 70 7.65 -4.09 -5.54
N SER A 71 6.43 -4.49 -5.88
CA SER A 71 5.26 -3.62 -5.80
C SER A 71 4.14 -4.38 -5.10
N LEU A 72 3.30 -3.65 -4.39
CA LEU A 72 2.13 -4.22 -3.74
C LEU A 72 0.88 -3.71 -4.47
N GLN A 73 0.05 -4.65 -4.92
CA GLN A 73 -1.27 -4.32 -5.45
C GLN A 73 -2.28 -4.48 -4.33
N ILE A 74 -3.03 -3.43 -4.07
CA ILE A 74 -4.03 -3.39 -3.00
C ILE A 74 -5.37 -3.02 -3.64
N GLU A 75 -6.35 -3.90 -3.48
CA GLU A 75 -7.71 -3.62 -3.94
C GLU A 75 -8.38 -2.65 -2.96
N VAL A 76 -8.97 -1.60 -3.50
CA VAL A 76 -9.70 -0.59 -2.72
C VAL A 76 -11.12 -0.48 -3.25
N PRO A 77 -12.09 -0.09 -2.39
CA PRO A 77 -13.48 0.00 -2.84
C PRO A 77 -13.75 1.16 -3.80
N ASP A 78 -12.97 2.23 -3.72
CA ASP A 78 -13.12 3.42 -4.56
C ASP A 78 -11.75 4.05 -4.78
N VAL A 79 -11.15 3.76 -5.92
CA VAL A 79 -9.80 4.24 -6.23
C VAL A 79 -9.77 5.75 -6.46
N GLY A 80 -10.84 6.33 -6.99
CA GLY A 80 -10.95 7.79 -7.16
C GLY A 80 -10.95 8.52 -5.82
N ALA A 81 -11.65 7.97 -4.83
CA ALA A 81 -11.66 8.53 -3.48
C ALA A 81 -10.28 8.43 -2.83
N ALA A 82 -9.61 7.29 -2.98
CA ALA A 82 -8.24 7.12 -2.48
C ALA A 82 -7.27 8.11 -3.13
N ARG A 83 -7.40 8.30 -4.44
CA ARG A 83 -6.61 9.31 -5.16
C ARG A 83 -6.81 10.71 -4.58
N SER A 84 -8.06 11.08 -4.33
CA SER A 84 -8.39 12.40 -3.77
C SER A 84 -7.78 12.59 -2.39
N ARG A 85 -7.87 11.58 -1.52
CA ARG A 85 -7.28 11.65 -0.17
C ARG A 85 -5.76 11.76 -0.23
N LEU A 86 -5.12 10.97 -1.10
CA LEU A 86 -3.66 11.01 -1.27
C LEU A 86 -3.20 12.34 -1.85
N THR A 87 -3.94 12.89 -2.82
CA THR A 87 -3.66 14.22 -3.37
C THR A 87 -3.72 15.29 -2.28
N ALA A 88 -4.72 15.21 -1.39
CA ALA A 88 -4.83 16.15 -0.26
C ALA A 88 -3.67 16.04 0.72
N LEU A 89 -3.02 14.89 0.81
CA LEU A 89 -1.80 14.68 1.61
C LEU A 89 -0.52 15.11 0.87
N GLY A 90 -0.63 15.61 -0.35
CA GLY A 90 0.53 16.04 -1.15
C GLY A 90 1.21 14.91 -1.90
N VAL A 91 0.60 13.73 -1.99
CA VAL A 91 1.17 12.60 -2.72
C VAL A 91 0.96 12.78 -4.21
N ARG A 92 2.05 12.75 -4.98
CA ARG A 92 2.00 12.81 -6.44
C ARG A 92 1.91 11.39 -7.01
N PRO A 93 1.13 11.18 -8.08
CA PRO A 93 1.06 9.85 -8.69
C PRO A 93 2.39 9.48 -9.36
N PHE A 94 2.79 8.23 -9.20
CA PHE A 94 3.78 7.60 -10.05
C PHE A 94 3.15 7.33 -11.42
N ARG A 95 1.90 6.86 -11.42
CA ARG A 95 1.08 6.70 -12.60
C ARG A 95 -0.37 7.01 -12.24
N ASP A 96 -0.95 8.00 -12.91
CA ASP A 96 -2.30 8.45 -12.62
C ASP A 96 -3.35 7.42 -13.07
N LEU A 97 -4.60 7.66 -12.70
CA LEU A 97 -5.72 6.76 -12.96
C LEU A 97 -5.74 6.28 -14.40
N ARG A 98 -5.85 4.98 -14.58
CA ARG A 98 -6.08 4.36 -15.89
C ARG A 98 -6.83 3.06 -15.75
N GLN A 99 -7.60 2.73 -16.76
CA GLN A 99 -8.30 1.47 -16.87
C GLN A 99 -7.44 0.48 -17.64
N ILE A 100 -7.29 -0.74 -17.10
CA ILE A 100 -6.49 -1.79 -17.73
C ILE A 100 -7.32 -3.06 -17.77
N TRP A 101 -7.23 -3.79 -18.88
CA TRP A 101 -7.88 -5.07 -19.06
C TRP A 101 -6.81 -6.15 -19.22
N TYR A 102 -6.91 -7.20 -18.41
CA TYR A 102 -5.97 -8.33 -18.42
C TYR A 102 -6.65 -9.59 -18.91
N GLU A 103 -5.91 -10.38 -19.67
CA GLU A 103 -6.33 -11.73 -20.03
C GLU A 103 -5.96 -12.68 -18.89
N THR A 104 -6.96 -13.26 -18.24
CA THR A 104 -6.76 -14.12 -17.07
C THR A 104 -7.26 -15.55 -17.28
N GLY A 105 -8.09 -15.79 -18.30
CA GLY A 105 -8.58 -17.11 -18.64
C GLY A 105 -7.58 -17.90 -19.47
N ALA A 106 -7.70 -19.21 -19.45
CA ALA A 106 -6.92 -20.08 -20.33
C ALA A 106 -7.11 -19.66 -21.79
N ARG A 107 -6.02 -19.55 -22.53
CA ARG A 107 -6.01 -19.16 -23.96
C ARG A 107 -6.63 -17.78 -24.23
N GLY A 108 -6.54 -16.85 -23.27
CA GLY A 108 -7.08 -15.50 -23.44
C GLY A 108 -8.60 -15.44 -23.49
N ALA A 109 -9.29 -16.46 -22.97
CA ALA A 109 -10.74 -16.56 -23.07
C ALA A 109 -11.48 -15.61 -22.12
N LYS A 110 -10.80 -15.00 -21.15
CA LYS A 110 -11.41 -14.14 -20.15
C LYS A 110 -10.62 -12.83 -20.00
N LEU A 111 -11.34 -11.72 -19.97
CA LEU A 111 -10.77 -10.40 -19.69
C LEU A 111 -11.28 -9.91 -18.34
N GLU A 112 -10.36 -9.41 -17.53
CA GLU A 112 -10.69 -8.77 -16.26
C GLU A 112 -10.14 -7.36 -16.26
N GLY A 113 -11.00 -6.41 -15.90
CA GLY A 113 -10.66 -4.99 -15.90
C GLY A 113 -10.50 -4.45 -14.50
N GLN A 114 -9.63 -3.47 -14.39
CA GLN A 114 -9.46 -2.70 -13.17
C GLN A 114 -9.05 -1.28 -13.48
N THR A 115 -9.41 -0.36 -12.59
CA THR A 115 -8.89 1.00 -12.60
C THR A 115 -7.72 1.03 -11.63
N GLU A 116 -6.56 1.49 -12.09
CA GLU A 116 -5.31 1.51 -11.31
C GLU A 116 -4.87 2.94 -11.02
N PHE A 117 -4.28 3.11 -9.85
CA PHE A 117 -3.59 4.34 -9.45
C PHE A 117 -2.30 3.93 -8.72
N VAL A 118 -1.15 4.36 -9.21
CA VAL A 118 0.15 3.93 -8.69
C VAL A 118 0.84 5.10 -8.01
N VAL A 119 1.27 4.89 -6.77
CA VAL A 119 1.96 5.88 -5.95
C VAL A 119 3.16 5.24 -5.26
N ARG A 120 4.08 6.08 -4.77
CA ARG A 120 5.10 5.66 -3.82
C ARG A 120 4.69 6.09 -2.43
N ASP A 121 4.91 5.21 -1.46
CA ASP A 121 4.70 5.58 -0.07
C ASP A 121 5.85 6.49 0.43
N PRO A 122 5.83 6.99 1.68
CA PRO A 122 6.87 7.89 2.18
C PRO A 122 8.30 7.34 2.09
N ASP A 123 8.49 6.04 2.11
CA ASP A 123 9.81 5.40 2.01
C ASP A 123 10.17 4.97 0.59
N GLY A 124 9.27 5.17 -0.35
CA GLY A 124 9.47 4.83 -1.75
C GLY A 124 8.96 3.46 -2.17
N TYR A 125 8.28 2.72 -1.30
CA TYR A 125 7.61 1.48 -1.71
C TYR A 125 6.56 1.77 -2.76
N LEU A 126 6.55 0.98 -3.82
CA LEU A 126 5.62 1.14 -4.94
C LEU A 126 4.30 0.46 -4.63
N ILE A 127 3.24 1.26 -4.58
CA ILE A 127 1.90 0.82 -4.19
C ILE A 127 0.95 1.04 -5.37
N ARG A 128 0.31 -0.04 -5.83
CA ARG A 128 -0.69 0.00 -6.87
C ARG A 128 -2.06 -0.20 -6.25
N LEU A 129 -2.86 0.85 -6.26
CA LEU A 129 -4.24 0.78 -5.79
C LEU A 129 -5.14 0.43 -6.97
N VAL A 130 -6.03 -0.53 -6.78
CA VAL A 130 -6.90 -0.98 -7.86
C VAL A 130 -8.35 -1.07 -7.38
N GLU A 131 -9.23 -0.70 -8.28
CA GLU A 131 -10.66 -0.96 -8.13
C GLU A 131 -11.06 -1.91 -9.23
N VAL A 132 -11.62 -3.06 -8.86
CA VAL A 132 -12.01 -4.09 -9.81
C VAL A 132 -13.28 -3.67 -10.53
N LEU A 133 -13.30 -3.81 -11.85
CA LEU A 133 -14.45 -3.48 -12.69
C LEU A 133 -15.43 -4.65 -12.83
#